data_6c886143e78c5a8f0b4c3bad5745244a
#
_entry.id   6c886143e78c5a8f0b4c3bad5745244a
#
_cell.length_a   1.000
_cell.length_b   1.000
_cell.length_c   1.000
_cell.angle_alpha   90.00
_cell.angle_beta   90.00
_cell.angle_gamma   90.00
#
_symmetry.space_group_name_H-M   'P 1'
#
loop_
_entity.id
_entity.type
_entity.pdbx_description
1 polymer ?
#
loop_
_entity_poly.entity_id
_entity_poly.type
_entity_poly.pdbx_seq_one_letter_code
_entity_poly.pdbx_strand_id
1 'polypeptide(L)'
;MIRLSVNVNKIATLRNSRGGNNPDLIQVAKDCERFGAQGITVHPRPDERHIRYDDVYALKDIVTTEFNIEGNCEEKKFVDLVLAVKPHQVTLVPDALNQLTSNHGWDTITHQRYLQDMVKCFKDEGIRVSLFVDPLVDMVEAAAETGTDRIELYTEAYASHYHQGIELAAAPYIQAAEKAIEVGLGLNAGHDLDLKNLKYFAQHVPGLHEVSIGHALICDALYYGLENTIQMYLQRLAV
;
A
#
# COMPACT_ATOMS: atom_id res chain seq x y z
N MET A 1 -1.00 3.94 -17.40
CA MET A 1 0.32 3.58 -16.81
C MET A 1 0.13 3.31 -15.33
N ILE A 2 0.55 2.14 -14.86
CA ILE A 2 0.46 1.75 -13.44
C ILE A 2 1.57 2.48 -12.68
N ARG A 3 1.24 3.07 -11.52
CA ARG A 3 2.20 3.83 -10.70
C ARG A 3 2.91 2.93 -9.70
N LEU A 4 4.16 3.26 -9.40
CA LEU A 4 4.95 2.64 -8.32
C LEU A 4 4.99 3.58 -7.11
N SER A 5 4.41 3.15 -6.00
CA SER A 5 4.61 3.75 -4.68
C SER A 5 5.64 2.91 -3.91
N VAL A 6 6.67 3.55 -3.39
CA VAL A 6 7.71 2.87 -2.59
C VAL A 6 7.33 2.94 -1.12
N ASN A 7 7.07 1.78 -0.52
CA ASN A 7 6.85 1.69 0.92
C ASN A 7 8.20 1.67 1.66
N VAL A 8 8.50 2.75 2.38
CA VAL A 8 9.80 2.98 3.03
C VAL A 8 9.91 2.43 4.46
N ASN A 9 8.95 1.64 4.93
CA ASN A 9 8.94 1.08 6.28
C ASN A 9 10.23 0.31 6.62
N LYS A 10 10.79 -0.46 5.67
CA LYS A 10 12.02 -1.26 5.92
C LYS A 10 13.26 -0.40 6.06
N ILE A 11 13.30 0.77 5.43
CA ILE A 11 14.35 1.77 5.65
C ILE A 11 14.30 2.27 7.10
N ALA A 12 13.10 2.60 7.59
CA ALA A 12 12.92 3.00 8.98
C ALA A 12 13.25 1.86 9.97
N THR A 13 12.90 0.60 9.65
CA THR A 13 13.31 -0.56 10.43
C THR A 13 14.83 -0.64 10.56
N LEU A 14 15.57 -0.50 9.46
CA LEU A 14 17.02 -0.54 9.45
C LEU A 14 17.62 0.62 10.27
N ARG A 15 17.09 1.84 10.12
CA ARG A 15 17.47 3.01 10.95
C ARG A 15 17.27 2.72 12.43
N ASN A 16 16.11 2.18 12.82
CA ASN A 16 15.76 1.95 14.21
C ASN A 16 16.60 0.85 14.86
N SER A 17 17.20 -0.06 14.09
CA SER A 17 17.99 -1.18 14.61
C SER A 17 19.26 -0.74 15.37
N ARG A 18 19.77 0.49 15.15
CA ARG A 18 20.95 1.04 15.81
C ARG A 18 20.71 2.36 16.55
N GLY A 19 19.53 2.96 16.40
CA GLY A 19 19.31 4.34 16.83
C GLY A 19 20.00 5.35 15.88
N GLY A 20 19.77 6.62 16.06
CA GLY A 20 20.29 7.66 15.15
C GLY A 20 19.45 7.78 13.87
N ASN A 21 20.06 8.33 12.80
CA ASN A 21 19.37 8.61 11.52
C ASN A 21 20.11 8.03 10.30
N ASN A 22 20.60 6.81 10.40
CA ASN A 22 21.24 6.11 9.28
C ASN A 22 20.62 4.71 9.10
N PRO A 23 19.99 4.43 7.92
CA PRO A 23 19.79 5.33 6.77
C PRO A 23 18.85 6.51 7.09
N ASP A 24 19.10 7.66 6.43
CA ASP A 24 18.23 8.83 6.54
C ASP A 24 16.95 8.60 5.74
N LEU A 25 15.82 8.45 6.45
CA LEU A 25 14.52 8.14 5.85
C LEU A 25 14.06 9.24 4.89
N ILE A 26 14.28 10.50 5.25
CA ILE A 26 13.88 11.66 4.46
C ILE A 26 14.68 11.71 3.15
N GLN A 27 15.99 11.49 3.24
CA GLN A 27 16.84 11.44 2.05
C GLN A 27 16.45 10.27 1.15
N VAL A 28 16.18 9.08 1.72
CA VAL A 28 15.77 7.92 0.93
C VAL A 28 14.42 8.17 0.23
N ALA A 29 13.46 8.81 0.88
CA ALA A 29 12.18 9.16 0.24
C ALA A 29 12.38 10.10 -0.96
N LYS A 30 13.21 11.16 -0.82
CA LYS A 30 13.58 12.05 -1.92
C LYS A 30 14.30 11.32 -3.05
N ASP A 31 15.19 10.40 -2.71
CA ASP A 31 15.91 9.59 -3.69
C ASP A 31 14.95 8.64 -4.44
N CYS A 32 13.97 8.04 -3.77
CA CYS A 32 12.94 7.23 -4.42
C CYS A 32 12.19 8.04 -5.49
N GLU A 33 11.75 9.26 -5.17
CA GLU A 33 11.08 10.13 -6.14
C GLU A 33 12.02 10.52 -7.29
N ARG A 34 13.26 10.91 -6.97
CA ARG A 34 14.29 11.23 -7.98
C ARG A 34 14.57 10.07 -8.92
N PHE A 35 14.49 8.83 -8.43
CA PHE A 35 14.68 7.62 -9.22
C PHE A 35 13.41 7.18 -9.97
N GLY A 36 12.32 7.95 -9.89
CA GLY A 36 11.12 7.78 -10.69
C GLY A 36 9.94 7.12 -9.99
N ALA A 37 10.02 6.87 -8.68
CA ALA A 37 8.84 6.47 -7.90
C ALA A 37 7.76 7.57 -7.97
N GLN A 38 6.50 7.17 -8.09
CA GLN A 38 5.37 8.08 -8.25
C GLN A 38 4.51 8.18 -6.99
N GLY A 39 4.98 7.56 -5.90
CA GLY A 39 4.41 7.66 -4.58
C GLY A 39 5.36 7.17 -3.50
N ILE A 40 5.13 7.64 -2.29
CA ILE A 40 5.77 7.19 -1.06
C ILE A 40 4.68 6.68 -0.12
N THR A 41 4.84 5.46 0.36
CA THR A 41 3.92 4.85 1.32
C THR A 41 4.61 4.61 2.66
N VAL A 42 3.88 4.88 3.74
CA VAL A 42 4.33 4.63 5.12
C VAL A 42 3.22 3.99 5.95
N HIS A 43 3.61 3.14 6.91
CA HIS A 43 2.68 2.53 7.86
C HIS A 43 3.17 2.79 9.30
N PRO A 44 2.78 3.91 9.92
CA PRO A 44 3.15 4.22 11.30
C PRO A 44 2.33 3.35 12.26
N ARG A 45 2.89 2.22 12.67
CA ARG A 45 2.26 1.35 13.67
C ARG A 45 2.26 1.98 15.06
N PRO A 46 1.31 1.63 15.94
CA PRO A 46 1.22 2.22 17.28
C PRO A 46 2.48 2.06 18.16
N ASP A 47 3.27 1.01 17.92
CA ASP A 47 4.53 0.75 18.63
C ASP A 47 5.77 1.40 17.98
N GLU A 48 5.58 2.11 16.87
CA GLU A 48 6.63 2.82 16.14
C GLU A 48 7.86 1.95 15.79
N ARG A 49 7.65 0.63 15.61
CA ARG A 49 8.75 -0.32 15.34
C ARG A 49 9.55 0.01 14.06
N HIS A 50 8.97 0.76 13.14
CA HIS A 50 9.62 1.26 11.93
C HIS A 50 9.33 2.75 11.73
N ILE A 51 8.30 3.16 10.99
CA ILE A 51 7.89 4.56 10.85
C ILE A 51 7.40 5.09 12.20
N ARG A 52 7.94 6.23 12.62
CA ARG A 52 7.51 6.98 13.78
C ARG A 52 6.48 8.02 13.36
N TYR A 53 5.66 8.48 14.29
CA TYR A 53 4.69 9.55 13.98
C TYR A 53 5.40 10.83 13.49
N ASP A 54 6.54 11.18 14.09
CA ASP A 54 7.36 12.33 13.67
C ASP A 54 7.91 12.18 12.25
N ASP A 55 8.20 10.97 11.80
CA ASP A 55 8.62 10.71 10.42
C ASP A 55 7.52 11.09 9.43
N VAL A 56 6.25 10.84 9.77
CA VAL A 56 5.11 11.12 8.90
C VAL A 56 4.96 12.63 8.69
N TYR A 57 5.10 13.43 9.76
CA TYR A 57 5.09 14.89 9.65
C TYR A 57 6.25 15.40 8.79
N ALA A 58 7.46 14.88 8.99
CA ALA A 58 8.62 15.26 8.21
C ALA A 58 8.50 14.88 6.72
N LEU A 59 7.91 13.71 6.41
CA LEU A 59 7.67 13.25 5.04
C LEU A 59 6.61 14.09 4.33
N LYS A 60 5.56 14.54 5.03
CA LYS A 60 4.52 15.41 4.46
C LYS A 60 5.11 16.61 3.73
N ASP A 61 6.11 17.24 4.34
CA ASP A 61 6.66 18.50 3.83
C ASP A 61 7.61 18.31 2.64
N ILE A 62 8.05 17.06 2.39
CA ILE A 62 9.09 16.79 1.38
C ILE A 62 8.63 15.90 0.23
N VAL A 63 7.58 15.11 0.42
CA VAL A 63 7.04 14.26 -0.65
C VAL A 63 6.31 15.14 -1.67
N THR A 64 6.73 15.06 -2.92
CA THR A 64 6.22 15.88 -4.04
C THR A 64 5.31 15.09 -4.97
N THR A 65 5.35 13.77 -4.88
CA THR A 65 4.48 12.84 -5.59
C THR A 65 3.26 12.47 -4.73
N GLU A 66 2.74 11.26 -4.84
CA GLU A 66 1.64 10.80 -3.99
C GLU A 66 2.15 10.35 -2.61
N PHE A 67 1.58 10.88 -1.54
CA PHE A 67 1.85 10.43 -0.18
C PHE A 67 0.68 9.58 0.32
N ASN A 68 0.94 8.31 0.64
CA ASN A 68 -0.02 7.36 1.18
C ASN A 68 0.36 6.95 2.60
N ILE A 69 -0.60 6.99 3.53
CA ILE A 69 -0.43 6.53 4.92
C ILE A 69 -1.32 5.32 5.14
N GLU A 70 -0.71 4.19 5.50
CA GLU A 70 -1.42 2.96 5.85
C GLU A 70 -1.62 2.85 7.36
N GLY A 71 -2.72 2.26 7.81
CA GLY A 71 -2.93 1.95 9.22
C GLY A 71 -4.35 1.54 9.56
N ASN A 72 -4.52 1.10 10.82
CA ASN A 72 -5.83 0.69 11.33
C ASN A 72 -6.62 1.90 11.85
N CYS A 73 -7.77 2.15 11.26
CA CYS A 73 -8.65 3.26 11.66
C CYS A 73 -9.36 3.06 13.01
N GLU A 74 -9.27 1.89 13.63
CA GLU A 74 -9.69 1.68 15.02
C GLU A 74 -8.74 2.37 16.03
N GLU A 75 -7.51 2.69 15.59
CA GLU A 75 -6.51 3.36 16.41
C GLU A 75 -6.68 4.89 16.35
N LYS A 76 -7.18 5.46 17.43
CA LYS A 76 -7.43 6.91 17.49
C LYS A 76 -6.19 7.76 17.12
N LYS A 77 -5.00 7.36 17.56
CA LYS A 77 -3.76 8.07 17.23
C LYS A 77 -3.48 8.08 15.72
N PHE A 78 -3.79 7.00 15.04
CA PHE A 78 -3.66 6.91 13.59
C PHE A 78 -4.64 7.87 12.90
N VAL A 79 -5.90 7.87 13.32
CA VAL A 79 -6.92 8.76 12.78
C VAL A 79 -6.51 10.22 12.97
N ASP A 80 -6.12 10.60 14.21
CA ASP A 80 -5.67 11.96 14.53
C ASP A 80 -4.46 12.38 13.68
N LEU A 81 -3.49 11.46 13.45
CA LEU A 81 -2.32 11.70 12.60
C LEU A 81 -2.73 11.97 11.15
N VAL A 82 -3.56 11.10 10.56
CA VAL A 82 -4.00 11.24 9.17
C VAL A 82 -4.77 12.54 8.95
N LEU A 83 -5.66 12.92 9.87
CA LEU A 83 -6.41 14.18 9.81
C LEU A 83 -5.49 15.41 9.95
N ALA A 84 -4.43 15.34 10.75
CA ALA A 84 -3.45 16.42 10.89
C ALA A 84 -2.53 16.55 9.67
N VAL A 85 -2.10 15.41 9.10
CA VAL A 85 -1.18 15.37 7.96
C VAL A 85 -1.90 15.68 6.66
N LYS A 86 -3.11 15.16 6.46
CA LYS A 86 -3.90 15.23 5.21
C LYS A 86 -3.08 14.74 4.01
N PRO A 87 -2.73 13.44 3.98
CA PRO A 87 -2.02 12.84 2.86
C PRO A 87 -2.88 12.83 1.59
N HIS A 88 -2.29 12.53 0.45
CA HIS A 88 -3.04 12.33 -0.79
C HIS A 88 -3.99 11.12 -0.69
N GLN A 89 -3.55 10.07 0.01
CA GLN A 89 -4.33 8.85 0.23
C GLN A 89 -4.10 8.32 1.65
N VAL A 90 -5.13 7.71 2.21
CA VAL A 90 -5.04 6.81 3.36
C VAL A 90 -5.47 5.42 2.93
N THR A 91 -4.68 4.40 3.26
CA THR A 91 -5.05 2.99 3.08
C THR A 91 -5.40 2.38 4.43
N LEU A 92 -6.66 2.01 4.62
CA LEU A 92 -7.14 1.42 5.87
C LEU A 92 -6.87 -0.08 5.88
N VAL A 93 -6.11 -0.54 6.87
CA VAL A 93 -5.75 -1.96 7.06
C VAL A 93 -6.25 -2.46 8.42
N PRO A 94 -6.75 -3.71 8.55
CA PRO A 94 -7.33 -4.23 9.80
C PRO A 94 -6.27 -4.79 10.77
N ASP A 95 -5.05 -4.30 10.72
CA ASP A 95 -3.93 -4.86 11.47
C ASP A 95 -4.10 -4.70 12.99
N ALA A 96 -4.10 -5.80 13.73
CA ALA A 96 -4.07 -5.79 15.17
C ALA A 96 -2.73 -5.26 15.74
N LEU A 97 -2.77 -4.70 16.97
CA LEU A 97 -1.60 -4.12 17.63
C LEU A 97 -0.36 -5.03 17.65
N ASN A 98 -0.56 -6.33 17.90
CA ASN A 98 0.53 -7.31 18.02
C ASN A 98 0.85 -8.07 16.73
N GLN A 99 0.25 -7.69 15.62
CA GLN A 99 0.43 -8.36 14.34
C GLN A 99 1.77 -7.99 13.71
N LEU A 100 2.56 -9.00 13.28
CA LEU A 100 3.89 -8.77 12.72
C LEU A 100 3.84 -8.03 11.38
N THR A 101 2.94 -8.44 10.49
CA THR A 101 2.66 -7.85 9.18
C THR A 101 1.20 -8.05 8.84
N SER A 102 0.68 -7.27 7.87
CA SER A 102 -0.68 -7.48 7.35
C SER A 102 -0.82 -8.92 6.82
N ASN A 103 -1.88 -9.61 7.18
CA ASN A 103 -2.13 -11.01 6.82
C ASN A 103 -3.57 -11.31 6.38
N HIS A 104 -4.42 -10.29 6.32
CA HIS A 104 -5.80 -10.35 5.82
C HIS A 104 -6.29 -8.93 5.51
N GLY A 105 -7.31 -8.83 4.65
CA GLY A 105 -8.05 -7.60 4.38
C GLY A 105 -9.20 -7.36 5.34
N TRP A 106 -9.86 -6.21 5.21
CA TRP A 106 -11.09 -5.91 5.93
C TRP A 106 -12.22 -6.88 5.53
N ASP A 107 -12.94 -7.40 6.50
CA ASP A 107 -14.28 -7.94 6.29
C ASP A 107 -15.25 -6.76 6.08
N THR A 108 -15.38 -6.35 4.84
CA THR A 108 -16.16 -5.18 4.43
C THR A 108 -17.67 -5.39 4.59
N ILE A 109 -18.12 -6.65 4.68
CA ILE A 109 -19.52 -7.00 4.94
C ILE A 109 -19.84 -6.76 6.41
N THR A 110 -19.08 -7.38 7.30
CA THR A 110 -19.33 -7.31 8.75
C THR A 110 -19.07 -5.89 9.29
N HIS A 111 -18.04 -5.21 8.79
CA HIS A 111 -17.64 -3.87 9.27
C HIS A 111 -18.17 -2.73 8.40
N GLN A 112 -19.13 -2.98 7.50
CA GLN A 112 -19.58 -2.03 6.49
C GLN A 112 -19.93 -0.65 7.09
N ARG A 113 -20.78 -0.60 8.11
CA ARG A 113 -21.21 0.67 8.71
C ARG A 113 -20.06 1.44 9.35
N TYR A 114 -19.19 0.74 10.08
CA TYR A 114 -18.00 1.35 10.67
C TYR A 114 -17.09 1.96 9.60
N LEU A 115 -16.83 1.19 8.53
CA LEU A 115 -16.01 1.66 7.42
C LEU A 115 -16.65 2.83 6.68
N GLN A 116 -17.99 2.86 6.52
CA GLN A 116 -18.69 4.02 5.95
C GLN A 116 -18.40 5.29 6.74
N ASP A 117 -18.51 5.22 8.09
CA ASP A 117 -18.26 6.37 8.96
C ASP A 117 -16.80 6.83 8.86
N MET A 118 -15.83 5.91 8.83
CA MET A 118 -14.40 6.23 8.72
C MET A 118 -14.03 6.76 7.34
N VAL A 119 -14.54 6.15 6.27
CA VAL A 119 -14.35 6.62 4.89
C VAL A 119 -14.88 8.05 4.76
N LYS A 120 -16.09 8.30 5.25
CA LYS A 120 -16.67 9.64 5.22
C LYS A 120 -15.82 10.65 6.01
N CYS A 121 -15.32 10.28 7.18
CA CYS A 121 -14.47 11.15 8.01
C CYS A 121 -13.23 11.65 7.24
N PHE A 122 -12.52 10.76 6.54
CA PHE A 122 -11.34 11.14 5.77
C PHE A 122 -11.69 11.88 4.47
N LYS A 123 -12.76 11.48 3.78
CA LYS A 123 -13.20 12.13 2.54
C LYS A 123 -13.70 13.55 2.77
N ASP A 124 -14.36 13.84 3.89
CA ASP A 124 -14.79 15.19 4.27
C ASP A 124 -13.58 16.14 4.42
N GLU A 125 -12.39 15.60 4.72
CA GLU A 125 -11.13 16.35 4.80
C GLU A 125 -10.34 16.38 3.47
N GLY A 126 -10.92 15.85 2.39
CA GLY A 126 -10.33 15.83 1.06
C GLY A 126 -9.27 14.75 0.86
N ILE A 127 -9.23 13.74 1.73
CA ILE A 127 -8.28 12.63 1.67
C ILE A 127 -8.92 11.48 0.88
N ARG A 128 -8.23 10.96 -0.16
CA ARG A 128 -8.66 9.75 -0.87
C ARG A 128 -8.52 8.53 0.04
N VAL A 129 -9.52 7.68 0.07
CA VAL A 129 -9.53 6.48 0.90
C VAL A 129 -9.40 5.23 0.05
N SER A 130 -8.51 4.31 0.49
CA SER A 130 -8.37 2.96 -0.03
C SER A 130 -8.60 1.95 1.09
N LEU A 131 -9.35 0.88 0.84
CA LEU A 131 -9.52 -0.23 1.78
C LEU A 131 -8.65 -1.41 1.38
N PHE A 132 -7.86 -1.94 2.32
CA PHE A 132 -7.09 -3.16 2.13
C PHE A 132 -8.03 -4.37 2.26
N VAL A 133 -8.15 -5.18 1.20
CA VAL A 133 -9.14 -6.26 1.10
C VAL A 133 -8.53 -7.53 0.51
N ASP A 134 -9.09 -8.68 0.89
CA ASP A 134 -8.80 -9.94 0.21
C ASP A 134 -9.43 -9.95 -1.19
N PRO A 135 -8.87 -10.71 -2.16
CA PRO A 135 -9.36 -10.76 -3.54
C PRO A 135 -10.63 -11.62 -3.66
N LEU A 136 -11.65 -11.25 -2.91
CA LEU A 136 -12.96 -11.90 -2.88
C LEU A 136 -14.02 -10.96 -3.44
N VAL A 137 -14.78 -11.41 -4.43
CA VAL A 137 -15.76 -10.60 -5.16
C VAL A 137 -16.76 -9.94 -4.20
N ASP A 138 -17.27 -10.69 -3.22
CA ASP A 138 -18.25 -10.17 -2.25
C ASP A 138 -17.65 -9.06 -1.35
N MET A 139 -16.35 -9.19 -0.99
CA MET A 139 -15.65 -8.17 -0.22
C MET A 139 -15.44 -6.89 -1.03
N VAL A 140 -15.15 -7.02 -2.32
CA VAL A 140 -15.00 -5.88 -3.23
C VAL A 140 -16.34 -5.15 -3.44
N GLU A 141 -17.43 -5.89 -3.63
CA GLU A 141 -18.77 -5.33 -3.77
C GLU A 141 -19.19 -4.58 -2.51
N ALA A 142 -19.01 -5.20 -1.33
CA ALA A 142 -19.30 -4.55 -0.06
C ALA A 142 -18.38 -3.35 0.23
N ALA A 143 -17.14 -3.36 -0.25
CA ALA A 143 -16.25 -2.20 -0.15
C ALA A 143 -16.81 -0.98 -0.90
N ALA A 144 -17.41 -1.15 -2.06
CA ALA A 144 -18.04 -0.05 -2.81
C ALA A 144 -19.15 0.63 -2.00
N GLU A 145 -19.94 -0.16 -1.27
CA GLU A 145 -21.03 0.35 -0.43
C GLU A 145 -20.52 1.19 0.76
N THR A 146 -19.22 1.11 1.10
CA THR A 146 -18.63 2.00 2.13
C THR A 146 -18.40 3.42 1.62
N GLY A 147 -18.44 3.64 0.31
CA GLY A 147 -18.12 4.91 -0.33
C GLY A 147 -16.62 5.18 -0.48
N THR A 148 -15.76 4.16 -0.29
CA THR A 148 -14.33 4.27 -0.53
C THR A 148 -14.01 4.60 -1.99
N ASP A 149 -12.87 5.25 -2.23
CA ASP A 149 -12.46 5.60 -3.61
C ASP A 149 -11.73 4.46 -4.31
N ARG A 150 -10.99 3.67 -3.52
CA ARG A 150 -10.15 2.56 -4.00
C ARG A 150 -10.21 1.38 -3.07
N ILE A 151 -9.77 0.25 -3.58
CA ILE A 151 -9.34 -0.90 -2.79
C ILE A 151 -7.88 -1.22 -3.09
N GLU A 152 -7.20 -1.82 -2.13
CA GLU A 152 -5.89 -2.42 -2.30
C GLU A 152 -5.98 -3.92 -2.04
N LEU A 153 -5.66 -4.73 -3.06
CA LEU A 153 -5.74 -6.19 -2.95
C LEU A 153 -4.54 -6.74 -2.19
N TYR A 154 -4.80 -7.56 -1.18
CA TYR A 154 -3.79 -8.34 -0.48
C TYR A 154 -3.24 -9.46 -1.38
N THR A 155 -1.93 -9.48 -1.62
CA THR A 155 -1.32 -10.28 -2.71
C THR A 155 -0.48 -11.47 -2.25
N GLU A 156 -0.49 -11.83 -0.95
CA GLU A 156 0.31 -12.95 -0.43
C GLU A 156 -0.04 -14.28 -1.12
N ALA A 157 -1.33 -14.59 -1.24
CA ALA A 157 -1.77 -15.84 -1.87
C ALA A 157 -1.33 -15.95 -3.34
N TYR A 158 -1.30 -14.82 -4.08
CA TYR A 158 -0.73 -14.79 -5.42
C TYR A 158 0.77 -15.08 -5.40
N ALA A 159 1.50 -14.39 -4.52
CA ALA A 159 2.97 -14.52 -4.46
C ALA A 159 3.40 -15.93 -4.06
N SER A 160 2.76 -16.54 -3.06
CA SER A 160 3.09 -17.87 -2.57
C SER A 160 2.72 -19.00 -3.55
N HIS A 161 1.66 -18.83 -4.33
CA HIS A 161 1.24 -19.83 -5.34
C HIS A 161 1.77 -19.55 -6.75
N TYR A 162 2.47 -18.45 -6.98
CA TYR A 162 2.96 -18.02 -8.29
C TYR A 162 3.70 -19.09 -9.06
N HIS A 163 4.60 -19.83 -8.40
CA HIS A 163 5.40 -20.87 -9.03
C HIS A 163 4.68 -22.21 -9.21
N GLN A 164 3.50 -22.39 -8.63
CA GLN A 164 2.71 -23.62 -8.71
C GLN A 164 1.72 -23.59 -9.88
N GLY A 165 1.32 -22.40 -10.33
CA GLY A 165 0.42 -22.21 -11.45
C GLY A 165 -0.03 -20.75 -11.54
N ILE A 166 0.70 -19.96 -12.33
CA ILE A 166 0.55 -18.50 -12.41
C ILE A 166 -0.88 -18.05 -12.76
N GLU A 167 -1.52 -18.74 -13.72
CA GLU A 167 -2.88 -18.42 -14.15
C GLU A 167 -3.89 -18.67 -13.02
N LEU A 168 -3.73 -19.79 -12.32
CA LEU A 168 -4.60 -20.15 -11.21
C LEU A 168 -4.39 -19.20 -10.02
N ALA A 169 -3.15 -18.82 -9.74
CA ALA A 169 -2.83 -17.85 -8.68
C ALA A 169 -3.39 -16.47 -8.97
N ALA A 170 -3.44 -16.04 -10.24
CA ALA A 170 -3.94 -14.73 -10.65
C ALA A 170 -5.48 -14.68 -10.77
N ALA A 171 -6.15 -15.80 -10.99
CA ALA A 171 -7.58 -15.82 -11.28
C ALA A 171 -8.47 -15.09 -10.25
N PRO A 172 -8.30 -15.25 -8.93
CA PRO A 172 -9.09 -14.48 -7.95
C PRO A 172 -8.88 -12.96 -8.05
N TYR A 173 -7.65 -12.54 -8.36
CA TYR A 173 -7.30 -11.13 -8.50
C TYR A 173 -7.90 -10.50 -9.75
N ILE A 174 -7.95 -11.26 -10.85
CA ILE A 174 -8.62 -10.82 -12.09
C ILE A 174 -10.12 -10.64 -11.83
N GLN A 175 -10.77 -11.62 -11.17
CA GLN A 175 -12.20 -11.52 -10.84
C GLN A 175 -12.50 -10.35 -9.90
N ALA A 176 -11.67 -10.15 -8.86
CA ALA A 176 -11.81 -9.02 -7.94
C ALA A 176 -11.61 -7.68 -8.65
N ALA A 177 -10.66 -7.60 -9.59
CA ALA A 177 -10.40 -6.41 -10.38
C ALA A 177 -11.54 -6.08 -11.35
N GLU A 178 -12.10 -7.09 -12.01
CA GLU A 178 -13.28 -6.93 -12.88
C GLU A 178 -14.48 -6.41 -12.07
N LYS A 179 -14.70 -6.95 -10.86
CA LYS A 179 -15.75 -6.46 -9.95
C LYS A 179 -15.47 -5.02 -9.51
N ALA A 180 -14.22 -4.67 -9.15
CA ALA A 180 -13.86 -3.29 -8.79
C ALA A 180 -14.20 -2.29 -9.91
N ILE A 181 -13.91 -2.65 -11.16
CA ILE A 181 -14.27 -1.84 -12.32
C ILE A 181 -15.78 -1.71 -12.45
N GLU A 182 -16.52 -2.84 -12.32
CA GLU A 182 -17.99 -2.87 -12.43
C GLU A 182 -18.66 -1.93 -11.41
N VAL A 183 -18.16 -1.91 -10.16
CA VAL A 183 -18.72 -1.10 -9.08
C VAL A 183 -18.09 0.30 -8.97
N GLY A 184 -17.18 0.65 -9.89
CA GLY A 184 -16.59 1.99 -9.99
C GLY A 184 -15.47 2.30 -9.00
N LEU A 185 -14.82 1.29 -8.42
CA LEU A 185 -13.69 1.45 -7.53
C LEU A 185 -12.37 1.55 -8.30
N GLY A 186 -11.45 2.41 -7.83
CA GLY A 186 -10.06 2.34 -8.21
C GLY A 186 -9.37 1.13 -7.59
N LEU A 187 -8.33 0.60 -8.26
CA LEU A 187 -7.64 -0.61 -7.84
C LEU A 187 -6.16 -0.36 -7.59
N ASN A 188 -5.71 -0.71 -6.39
CA ASN A 188 -4.32 -0.80 -5.99
C ASN A 188 -3.97 -2.24 -5.58
N ALA A 189 -2.68 -2.56 -5.53
CA ALA A 189 -2.15 -3.81 -5.00
C ALA A 189 -0.74 -3.58 -4.45
N GLY A 190 -0.13 -4.56 -3.78
CA GLY A 190 1.24 -4.35 -3.34
C GLY A 190 1.80 -5.50 -2.54
N HIS A 191 1.90 -5.32 -1.28
CA HIS A 191 2.45 -6.09 -0.17
C HIS A 191 3.53 -7.15 -0.54
N ASP A 192 3.17 -8.23 -1.27
CA ASP A 192 4.04 -9.37 -1.60
C ASP A 192 4.46 -9.42 -3.09
N LEU A 193 4.20 -8.36 -3.86
CA LEU A 193 4.66 -8.27 -5.23
C LEU A 193 6.17 -8.02 -5.28
N ASP A 194 6.86 -8.71 -6.22
CA ASP A 194 8.29 -8.65 -6.42
C ASP A 194 8.68 -8.61 -7.91
N LEU A 195 9.98 -8.52 -8.23
CA LEU A 195 10.47 -8.49 -9.61
C LEU A 195 10.12 -9.74 -10.44
N LYS A 196 9.76 -10.87 -9.80
CA LYS A 196 9.44 -12.12 -10.50
C LYS A 196 7.96 -12.18 -10.88
N ASN A 197 7.08 -11.75 -9.96
CA ASN A 197 5.64 -11.92 -10.08
C ASN A 197 4.90 -10.67 -10.59
N LEU A 198 5.48 -9.47 -10.43
CA LEU A 198 4.84 -8.18 -10.72
C LEU A 198 4.43 -8.03 -12.19
N LYS A 199 5.28 -8.44 -13.15
CA LYS A 199 4.99 -8.23 -14.57
C LYS A 199 3.71 -8.95 -15.00
N TYR A 200 3.55 -10.20 -14.61
CA TYR A 200 2.36 -10.97 -14.96
C TYR A 200 1.11 -10.37 -14.31
N PHE A 201 1.22 -9.97 -13.04
CA PHE A 201 0.12 -9.30 -12.32
C PHE A 201 -0.32 -8.03 -13.05
N ALA A 202 0.63 -7.15 -13.38
CA ALA A 202 0.36 -5.89 -14.07
C ALA A 202 -0.26 -6.09 -15.48
N GLN A 203 0.08 -7.18 -16.18
CA GLN A 203 -0.45 -7.48 -17.51
C GLN A 203 -1.86 -8.07 -17.50
N HIS A 204 -2.24 -8.78 -16.43
CA HIS A 204 -3.47 -9.60 -16.43
C HIS A 204 -4.54 -9.10 -15.45
N VAL A 205 -4.17 -8.31 -14.44
CA VAL A 205 -5.15 -7.71 -13.52
C VAL A 205 -5.62 -6.37 -14.08
N PRO A 206 -6.87 -6.29 -14.59
CA PRO A 206 -7.35 -5.10 -15.27
C PRO A 206 -7.57 -3.94 -14.30
N GLY A 207 -7.47 -2.70 -14.77
CA GLY A 207 -7.79 -1.51 -13.98
C GLY A 207 -6.82 -1.18 -12.85
N LEU A 208 -5.65 -1.82 -12.79
CA LEU A 208 -4.65 -1.55 -11.77
C LEU A 208 -4.09 -0.13 -11.93
N HIS A 209 -4.23 0.69 -10.89
CA HIS A 209 -3.77 2.09 -10.88
C HIS A 209 -2.39 2.26 -10.29
N GLU A 210 -2.10 1.51 -9.22
CA GLU A 210 -0.87 1.67 -8.44
C GLU A 210 -0.49 0.38 -7.74
N VAL A 211 0.81 0.19 -7.54
CA VAL A 211 1.35 -0.83 -6.65
C VAL A 211 2.20 -0.19 -5.56
N SER A 212 1.96 -0.59 -4.30
CA SER A 212 2.75 -0.16 -3.14
C SER A 212 3.66 -1.31 -2.70
N ILE A 213 4.97 -1.18 -2.94
CA ILE A 213 5.94 -2.26 -2.69
C ILE A 213 7.01 -1.81 -1.73
N GLY A 214 7.19 -2.58 -0.64
CA GLY A 214 8.17 -2.27 0.41
C GLY A 214 9.22 -3.37 0.56
N HIS A 215 8.88 -4.45 1.23
CA HIS A 215 9.86 -5.45 1.66
C HIS A 215 10.69 -6.01 0.50
N ALA A 216 10.05 -6.49 -0.56
CA ALA A 216 10.73 -7.06 -1.72
C ALA A 216 11.65 -6.04 -2.39
N LEU A 217 11.15 -4.81 -2.64
CA LEU A 217 11.93 -3.74 -3.28
C LEU A 217 13.18 -3.39 -2.47
N ILE A 218 13.06 -3.25 -1.15
CA ILE A 218 14.22 -2.92 -0.30
C ILE A 218 15.20 -4.09 -0.23
N CYS A 219 14.73 -5.34 -0.19
CA CYS A 219 15.62 -6.51 -0.29
C CYS A 219 16.39 -6.55 -1.61
N ASP A 220 15.72 -6.28 -2.74
CA ASP A 220 16.37 -6.21 -4.04
C ASP A 220 17.39 -5.06 -4.10
N ALA A 221 17.09 -3.92 -3.46
CA ALA A 221 17.98 -2.77 -3.42
C ALA A 221 19.31 -3.05 -2.69
N LEU A 222 19.36 -4.03 -1.79
CA LEU A 222 20.63 -4.47 -1.17
C LEU A 222 21.61 -5.09 -2.18
N TYR A 223 21.09 -5.65 -3.26
CA TYR A 223 21.90 -6.30 -4.30
C TYR A 223 22.14 -5.41 -5.52
N TYR A 224 21.13 -4.62 -5.91
CA TYR A 224 21.16 -3.85 -7.17
C TYR A 224 21.36 -2.34 -6.96
N GLY A 225 21.29 -1.86 -5.72
CA GLY A 225 21.21 -0.43 -5.39
C GLY A 225 19.80 0.12 -5.66
N LEU A 226 19.41 1.15 -4.89
CA LEU A 226 18.03 1.64 -4.86
C LEU A 226 17.56 2.18 -6.21
N GLU A 227 18.39 2.96 -6.92
CA GLU A 227 18.06 3.53 -8.23
C GLU A 227 17.77 2.42 -9.26
N ASN A 228 18.71 1.48 -9.44
CA ASN A 228 18.52 0.39 -10.38
C ASN A 228 17.28 -0.44 -10.04
N THR A 229 17.05 -0.71 -8.76
CA THR A 229 15.88 -1.47 -8.31
C THR A 229 14.58 -0.76 -8.71
N ILE A 230 14.43 0.53 -8.41
CA ILE A 230 13.25 1.30 -8.79
C ILE A 230 13.05 1.24 -10.31
N GLN A 231 14.09 1.42 -11.11
CA GLN A 231 14.00 1.32 -12.57
C GLN A 231 13.57 -0.09 -13.04
N MET A 232 14.05 -1.15 -12.38
CA MET A 232 13.64 -2.53 -12.69
C MET A 232 12.14 -2.74 -12.39
N TYR A 233 11.63 -2.23 -11.26
CA TYR A 233 10.19 -2.30 -10.93
C TYR A 233 9.35 -1.50 -11.94
N LEU A 234 9.75 -0.28 -12.29
CA LEU A 234 9.08 0.53 -13.30
C LEU A 234 9.01 -0.17 -14.67
N GLN A 235 10.08 -0.86 -15.07
CA GLN A 235 10.07 -1.67 -16.30
C GLN A 235 9.07 -2.84 -16.23
N ARG A 236 8.84 -3.44 -15.05
CA ARG A 236 7.80 -4.48 -14.89
C ARG A 236 6.39 -3.94 -15.03
N LEU A 237 6.19 -2.66 -14.72
CA LEU A 237 4.90 -1.96 -14.81
C LEU A 237 4.63 -1.29 -16.16
N ALA A 238 5.63 -1.22 -17.04
CA ALA A 238 5.50 -0.72 -18.41
C ALA A 238 4.86 -1.79 -19.31
N VAL A 239 3.53 -1.98 -19.17
CA VAL A 239 2.70 -2.96 -19.87
C VAL A 239 1.70 -2.27 -20.78
#